data_41c8be6e46b6034593482c200a8f0631
#
_entry.id   41c8be6e46b6034593482c200a8f0631
#
_cell.length_a   1.000
_cell.length_b   1.000
_cell.length_c   1.000
_cell.angle_alpha   90.00
_cell.angle_beta   90.00
_cell.angle_gamma   90.00
#
_symmetry.space_group_name_H-M   'P 1'
#
loop_
_entity.id
_entity.type
_entity.pdbx_description
1 polymer ?
#
loop_
_entity_poly.entity_id
_entity_poly.type
_entity_poly.pdbx_seq_one_letter_code
_entity_poly.pdbx_strand_id
1 'polypeptide(L)'
;MVQEWDASHERMLQSGLLGDETGTIKFVIWKEPGKESLAPGSVYNIFYAQVDEYNGRLSLNLNTAMVMQEEGDIAVSGGEAAVSGAIVHVAPGSGIIKRCPVEGCNRALSRQNYCPVHEIQPKFTYDLRIKGWLDDGEKTHSILLQRDVVESLTGISLAAAQEIAENNPLGMDEVFLQMRDKVLGRYITCHGREIENRVIVNKCEPVTFESEKHTALLNRAGGAS
;
A
#
# COMPACT_ATOMS: atom_id res chain seq x y z
N MET A 1 14.32 11.42 4.68
CA MET A 1 13.68 10.95 5.97
C MET A 1 13.66 9.45 5.96
N VAL A 2 14.04 8.82 7.05
CA VAL A 2 14.06 7.35 7.21
C VAL A 2 12.81 6.91 7.96
N GLN A 3 12.08 5.95 7.41
CA GLN A 3 11.03 5.22 8.10
C GLN A 3 11.48 3.76 8.21
N GLU A 4 11.66 3.26 9.42
CA GLU A 4 12.11 1.89 9.65
C GLU A 4 10.95 0.91 9.53
N TRP A 5 11.25 -0.27 8.96
CA TRP A 5 10.39 -1.43 8.97
C TRP A 5 11.14 -2.61 9.58
N ASP A 6 10.44 -3.46 10.31
CA ASP A 6 11.04 -4.65 10.90
C ASP A 6 11.78 -5.50 9.87
N ALA A 7 12.96 -5.95 10.23
CA ALA A 7 13.76 -6.87 9.44
C ALA A 7 12.98 -8.14 9.15
N SER A 8 12.69 -8.41 7.88
CA SER A 8 11.92 -9.58 7.46
C SER A 8 12.77 -10.84 7.27
N HIS A 9 14.08 -10.76 7.58
CA HIS A 9 15.05 -11.85 7.37
C HIS A 9 16.14 -11.80 8.43
N GLU A 10 16.56 -12.96 8.95
CA GLU A 10 17.60 -13.05 10.00
C GLU A 10 18.93 -12.36 9.63
N ARG A 11 19.27 -12.32 8.34
CA ARG A 11 20.48 -11.66 7.83
C ARG A 11 20.31 -10.17 7.57
N MET A 12 19.12 -9.62 7.73
CA MET A 12 18.83 -8.22 7.52
C MET A 12 19.07 -7.45 8.81
N LEU A 13 19.88 -6.39 8.74
CA LEU A 13 20.10 -5.47 9.85
C LEU A 13 18.94 -4.48 9.95
N GLN A 14 18.58 -3.86 8.82
CA GLN A 14 17.51 -2.89 8.74
C GLN A 14 16.87 -2.88 7.35
N SER A 15 15.58 -2.59 7.28
CA SER A 15 14.91 -2.19 6.05
C SER A 15 13.92 -1.07 6.34
N GLY A 16 13.69 -0.22 5.35
CA GLY A 16 12.81 0.92 5.52
C GLY A 16 12.57 1.67 4.22
N LEU A 17 12.05 2.88 4.33
CA LEU A 17 11.90 3.82 3.23
C LEU A 17 12.83 5.00 3.43
N LEU A 18 13.51 5.38 2.36
CA LEU A 18 14.16 6.67 2.20
C LEU A 18 13.26 7.55 1.35
N GLY A 19 13.21 8.83 1.67
CA GLY A 19 12.44 9.79 0.90
C GLY A 19 13.18 11.11 0.76
N ASP A 20 13.04 11.73 -0.40
CA ASP A 20 13.51 13.07 -0.72
C ASP A 20 12.44 13.86 -1.49
N GLU A 21 12.80 15.01 -2.05
CA GLU A 21 11.91 15.86 -2.83
C GLU A 21 11.42 15.23 -4.14
N THR A 22 12.05 14.14 -4.60
CA THR A 22 11.68 13.44 -5.85
C THR A 22 10.75 12.24 -5.61
N GLY A 23 10.77 11.65 -4.40
CA GLY A 23 9.94 10.50 -4.07
C GLY A 23 10.45 9.66 -2.92
N THR A 24 9.97 8.43 -2.86
CA THR A 24 10.38 7.45 -1.84
C THR A 24 10.87 6.17 -2.47
N ILE A 25 11.90 5.56 -1.87
CA ILE A 25 12.45 4.28 -2.30
C ILE A 25 12.73 3.39 -1.09
N LYS A 26 12.51 2.08 -1.25
CA LYS A 26 12.87 1.10 -0.23
C LYS A 26 14.39 0.99 -0.12
N PHE A 27 14.89 0.79 1.12
CA PHE A 27 16.27 0.42 1.35
C PHE A 27 16.42 -0.83 2.19
N VAL A 28 17.56 -1.47 2.09
CA VAL A 28 17.96 -2.63 2.87
C VAL A 28 19.41 -2.48 3.31
N ILE A 29 19.69 -2.81 4.56
CA ILE A 29 21.04 -3.00 5.12
C ILE A 29 21.13 -4.43 5.61
N TRP A 30 22.08 -5.18 5.10
CA TRP A 30 22.37 -6.53 5.55
C TRP A 30 23.34 -6.53 6.73
N LYS A 31 23.22 -7.52 7.61
CA LYS A 31 24.14 -7.70 8.75
C LYS A 31 25.55 -8.01 8.26
N GLU A 32 26.45 -7.07 8.42
CA GLU A 32 27.88 -7.20 8.15
C GLU A 32 28.65 -6.47 9.25
N PRO A 33 29.91 -6.87 9.52
CA PRO A 33 30.75 -6.16 10.49
C PRO A 33 30.89 -4.67 10.12
N GLY A 34 30.68 -3.79 11.09
CA GLY A 34 30.82 -2.33 10.93
C GLY A 34 29.62 -1.64 10.24
N LYS A 35 28.53 -2.35 10.00
CA LYS A 35 27.28 -1.73 9.52
C LYS A 35 26.40 -1.30 10.68
N GLU A 36 25.87 -0.09 10.58
CA GLU A 36 24.99 0.54 11.55
C GLU A 36 23.62 0.81 10.92
N SER A 37 22.59 0.84 11.77
CA SER A 37 21.24 1.21 11.37
C SER A 37 21.11 2.72 11.22
N LEU A 38 20.27 3.16 10.28
CA LEU A 38 19.91 4.56 10.12
C LEU A 38 18.86 4.94 11.16
N ALA A 39 19.00 6.12 11.76
CA ALA A 39 18.02 6.63 12.71
C ALA A 39 16.75 7.10 11.97
N PRO A 40 15.55 6.61 12.36
CA PRO A 40 14.30 7.09 11.78
C PRO A 40 14.12 8.60 11.97
N GLY A 41 13.62 9.28 10.94
CA GLY A 41 13.39 10.72 10.96
C GLY A 41 14.64 11.58 10.74
N SER A 42 15.83 10.98 10.62
CA SER A 42 17.07 11.71 10.31
C SER A 42 17.28 11.85 8.81
N VAL A 43 18.08 12.85 8.45
CA VAL A 43 18.50 13.13 7.07
C VAL A 43 19.89 12.58 6.82
N TYR A 44 20.11 12.01 5.65
CA TYR A 44 21.39 11.41 5.26
C TYR A 44 21.73 11.76 3.82
N ASN A 45 23.00 12.05 3.58
CA ASN A 45 23.59 12.00 2.24
C ASN A 45 24.08 10.57 1.96
N ILE A 46 23.59 9.97 0.89
CA ILE A 46 23.88 8.59 0.53
C ILE A 46 24.53 8.57 -0.85
N PHE A 47 25.75 8.02 -0.93
CA PHE A 47 26.52 7.92 -2.17
C PHE A 47 26.82 6.46 -2.48
N TYR A 48 26.85 6.12 -3.76
CA TYR A 48 27.24 4.79 -4.27
C TYR A 48 26.35 3.64 -3.76
N ALA A 49 25.08 3.93 -3.46
CA ALA A 49 24.13 2.87 -3.15
C ALA A 49 23.91 1.99 -4.40
N GLN A 50 23.83 0.68 -4.17
CA GLN A 50 23.48 -0.27 -5.21
C GLN A 50 21.97 -0.29 -5.40
N VAL A 51 21.51 -0.25 -6.65
CA VAL A 51 20.09 -0.41 -6.98
C VAL A 51 19.83 -1.88 -7.29
N ASP A 52 18.98 -2.50 -6.49
CA ASP A 52 18.51 -3.87 -6.70
C ASP A 52 17.07 -3.84 -7.22
N GLU A 53 16.75 -4.77 -8.14
CA GLU A 53 15.38 -4.97 -8.64
C GLU A 53 14.89 -6.37 -8.31
N TYR A 54 13.71 -6.46 -7.71
CA TYR A 54 13.03 -7.72 -7.44
C TYR A 54 11.54 -7.62 -7.77
N ASN A 55 11.07 -8.46 -8.69
CA ASN A 55 9.68 -8.47 -9.18
C ASN A 55 9.20 -7.09 -9.66
N GLY A 56 10.02 -6.37 -10.43
CA GLY A 56 9.72 -5.04 -10.95
C GLY A 56 9.75 -3.92 -9.90
N ARG A 57 10.31 -4.20 -8.71
CA ARG A 57 10.44 -3.21 -7.63
C ARG A 57 11.90 -2.88 -7.39
N LEU A 58 12.21 -1.60 -7.41
CA LEU A 58 13.54 -1.09 -7.10
C LEU A 58 13.72 -0.93 -5.59
N SER A 59 14.91 -1.23 -5.11
CA SER A 59 15.35 -0.95 -3.76
C SER A 59 16.82 -0.56 -3.73
N LEU A 60 17.22 0.18 -2.70
CA LEU A 60 18.61 0.53 -2.47
C LEU A 60 19.24 -0.45 -1.48
N ASN A 61 20.35 -1.05 -1.87
CA ASN A 61 21.23 -1.79 -0.98
C ASN A 61 22.31 -0.83 -0.48
N LEU A 62 22.37 -0.63 0.83
CA LEU A 62 23.26 0.34 1.45
C LEU A 62 24.55 -0.28 1.99
N ASN A 63 24.81 -1.58 1.76
CA ASN A 63 26.00 -2.23 2.31
C ASN A 63 27.31 -1.64 1.75
N THR A 64 27.32 -1.24 0.48
CA THR A 64 28.48 -0.60 -0.16
C THR A 64 28.40 0.92 -0.16
N ALA A 65 27.27 1.50 0.27
CA ALA A 65 27.06 2.92 0.25
C ALA A 65 27.90 3.65 1.29
N MET A 66 28.31 4.87 0.96
CA MET A 66 28.78 5.85 1.91
C MET A 66 27.56 6.62 2.43
N VAL A 67 27.34 6.58 3.73
CA VAL A 67 26.18 7.20 4.38
C VAL A 67 26.69 8.21 5.40
N MET A 68 26.29 9.47 5.26
CA MET A 68 26.67 10.57 6.16
C MET A 68 25.39 11.23 6.67
N GLN A 69 25.22 11.28 7.99
CA GLN A 69 24.11 11.98 8.60
C GLN A 69 24.30 13.50 8.46
N GLU A 70 23.23 14.19 8.10
CA GLU A 70 23.17 15.65 7.97
C GLU A 70 22.25 16.25 9.03
N GLU A 71 22.58 17.46 9.48
CA GLU A 71 21.69 18.26 10.32
C GLU A 71 20.66 18.98 9.43
N GLY A 72 19.40 18.93 9.85
CA GLY A 72 18.31 19.60 9.14
C GLY A 72 17.13 18.71 8.82
N ASP A 73 16.24 19.23 8.01
CA ASP A 73 15.05 18.52 7.51
C ASP A 73 14.96 18.71 6.01
N ILE A 74 14.39 17.74 5.30
CA ILE A 74 14.13 17.81 3.87
C ILE A 74 12.65 17.58 3.58
N ALA A 75 12.13 18.28 2.59
CA ALA A 75 10.81 17.98 2.07
C ALA A 75 10.84 16.61 1.39
N VAL A 76 9.92 15.72 1.80
CA VAL A 76 9.77 14.41 1.16
C VAL A 76 8.58 14.48 0.22
N SER A 77 8.84 14.33 -1.06
CA SER A 77 7.81 14.20 -2.09
C SER A 77 7.27 12.76 -2.11
N GLY A 78 6.00 12.60 -2.48
CA GLY A 78 5.34 11.28 -2.49
C GLY A 78 4.53 11.00 -1.23
N GLY A 79 4.26 12.04 -0.40
CA GLY A 79 3.38 11.92 0.75
C GLY A 79 1.93 11.74 0.37
N GLU A 80 1.39 12.62 -0.46
CA GLU A 80 -0.02 12.62 -0.85
C GLU A 80 -0.19 12.26 -2.32
N ALA A 81 -0.99 11.25 -2.57
CA ALA A 81 -1.41 10.84 -3.91
C ALA A 81 -2.92 10.96 -4.02
N ALA A 82 -3.38 11.58 -5.11
CA ALA A 82 -4.78 11.58 -5.51
C ALA A 82 -4.87 10.93 -6.89
N VAL A 83 -5.61 9.83 -6.98
CA VAL A 83 -5.82 9.10 -8.24
C VAL A 83 -7.31 8.91 -8.46
N SER A 84 -7.78 9.21 -9.69
CA SER A 84 -9.18 9.07 -10.06
C SER A 84 -9.31 8.13 -11.24
N GLY A 85 -10.27 7.21 -11.17
CA GLY A 85 -10.48 6.25 -12.26
C GLY A 85 -11.47 5.15 -11.88
N ALA A 86 -11.61 4.17 -12.76
CA ALA A 86 -12.45 3.01 -12.53
C ALA A 86 -11.66 1.89 -11.82
N ILE A 87 -12.27 1.23 -10.83
CA ILE A 87 -11.70 -0.01 -10.27
C ILE A 87 -11.90 -1.12 -11.31
N VAL A 88 -10.81 -1.53 -11.95
CA VAL A 88 -10.84 -2.55 -13.02
C VAL A 88 -10.50 -3.95 -12.55
N HIS A 89 -9.89 -4.07 -11.38
CA HIS A 89 -9.56 -5.36 -10.81
C HIS A 89 -9.52 -5.32 -9.27
N VAL A 90 -9.99 -6.40 -8.65
CA VAL A 90 -9.86 -6.66 -7.21
C VAL A 90 -9.07 -7.94 -7.01
N ALA A 91 -7.92 -7.85 -6.34
CA ALA A 91 -7.01 -8.97 -6.19
C ALA A 91 -7.50 -10.02 -5.18
N PRO A 92 -7.15 -11.29 -5.39
CA PRO A 92 -7.29 -12.32 -4.36
C PRO A 92 -6.59 -11.91 -3.05
N GLY A 93 -7.18 -12.27 -1.91
CA GLY A 93 -6.72 -11.83 -0.59
C GLY A 93 -7.21 -10.43 -0.19
N SER A 94 -8.21 -9.91 -0.91
CA SER A 94 -9.13 -8.86 -0.47
C SER A 94 -10.27 -9.47 0.37
N GLY A 95 -11.01 -8.63 1.09
CA GLY A 95 -12.04 -9.04 2.03
C GLY A 95 -11.51 -9.16 3.45
N ILE A 96 -11.95 -10.18 4.18
CA ILE A 96 -11.48 -10.44 5.54
C ILE A 96 -10.04 -10.94 5.51
N ILE A 97 -9.18 -10.31 6.31
CA ILE A 97 -7.80 -10.72 6.53
C ILE A 97 -7.53 -10.94 8.01
N LYS A 98 -6.50 -11.72 8.29
CA LYS A 98 -5.97 -11.91 9.64
C LYS A 98 -4.75 -11.04 9.84
N ARG A 99 -4.66 -10.36 10.98
CA ARG A 99 -3.53 -9.53 11.37
C ARG A 99 -2.74 -10.16 12.50
N CYS A 100 -1.43 -9.97 12.47
CA CYS A 100 -0.56 -10.35 13.55
C CYS A 100 -0.96 -9.61 14.83
N PRO A 101 -1.15 -10.32 15.97
CA PRO A 101 -1.62 -9.71 17.20
C PRO A 101 -0.51 -9.05 18.02
N VAL A 102 0.74 -9.20 17.58
CA VAL A 102 1.89 -8.60 18.29
C VAL A 102 1.81 -7.09 18.17
N GLU A 103 1.94 -6.43 19.29
CA GLU A 103 1.87 -4.97 19.39
C GLU A 103 2.86 -4.32 18.41
N GLY A 104 2.39 -3.32 17.66
CA GLY A 104 3.18 -2.61 16.64
C GLY A 104 3.34 -3.35 15.30
N CYS A 105 3.07 -4.66 15.21
CA CYS A 105 3.30 -5.43 13.98
C CYS A 105 2.28 -5.15 12.88
N ASN A 106 1.00 -5.27 13.15
CA ASN A 106 -0.12 -5.05 12.23
C ASN A 106 -0.01 -5.71 10.83
N ARG A 107 0.88 -6.68 10.62
CA ARG A 107 1.09 -7.38 9.35
C ARG A 107 -0.05 -8.36 9.08
N ALA A 108 -0.45 -8.45 7.80
CA ALA A 108 -1.39 -9.47 7.38
C ALA A 108 -0.73 -10.85 7.44
N LEU A 109 -1.39 -11.81 8.08
CA LEU A 109 -0.94 -13.19 8.16
C LEU A 109 -1.23 -13.96 6.86
N SER A 110 -0.45 -14.98 6.59
CA SER A 110 -0.73 -15.97 5.55
C SER A 110 -1.95 -16.83 5.89
N ARG A 111 -2.36 -17.69 4.95
CA ARG A 111 -3.43 -18.67 5.22
C ARG A 111 -3.12 -19.59 6.42
N GLN A 112 -1.84 -19.88 6.67
CA GLN A 112 -1.37 -20.71 7.79
C GLN A 112 -1.12 -19.91 9.07
N ASN A 113 -1.64 -18.68 9.17
CA ASN A 113 -1.40 -17.75 10.26
C ASN A 113 0.08 -17.40 10.48
N TYR A 114 0.88 -17.43 9.43
CA TYR A 114 2.30 -17.10 9.49
C TYR A 114 2.51 -15.60 9.30
N CYS A 115 3.24 -14.99 10.25
CA CYS A 115 3.78 -13.64 10.15
C CYS A 115 5.25 -13.73 9.72
N PRO A 116 5.72 -12.96 8.71
CA PRO A 116 7.13 -13.01 8.31
C PRO A 116 8.13 -12.59 9.41
N VAL A 117 7.66 -11.90 10.45
CA VAL A 117 8.50 -11.42 11.56
C VAL A 117 8.32 -12.26 12.83
N HIS A 118 7.07 -12.66 13.13
CA HIS A 118 6.73 -13.33 14.40
C HIS A 118 6.32 -14.79 14.20
N GLU A 119 6.60 -15.35 13.05
CA GLU A 119 6.33 -16.76 12.69
C GLU A 119 4.85 -17.15 12.80
N ILE A 120 4.55 -18.39 13.20
CA ILE A 120 3.18 -18.91 13.31
C ILE A 120 2.48 -18.26 14.51
N GLN A 121 1.35 -17.63 14.25
CA GLN A 121 0.54 -16.96 15.26
C GLN A 121 -0.70 -17.79 15.61
N PRO A 122 -0.80 -18.34 16.84
CA PRO A 122 -1.99 -19.09 17.26
C PRO A 122 -3.23 -18.20 17.46
N LYS A 123 -3.00 -16.91 17.69
CA LYS A 123 -4.04 -15.88 17.81
C LYS A 123 -3.89 -14.87 16.70
N PHE A 124 -4.95 -14.18 16.34
CA PHE A 124 -4.95 -13.11 15.34
C PHE A 124 -6.16 -12.20 15.55
N THR A 125 -6.12 -11.03 14.95
CA THR A 125 -7.26 -10.13 14.84
C THR A 125 -7.76 -10.11 13.40
N TYR A 126 -9.09 -10.04 13.23
CA TYR A 126 -9.65 -9.83 11.89
C TYR A 126 -9.62 -8.37 11.50
N ASP A 127 -9.46 -8.15 10.20
CA ASP A 127 -9.50 -6.83 9.60
C ASP A 127 -10.05 -6.92 8.18
N LEU A 128 -10.38 -5.75 7.57
CA LEU A 128 -10.81 -5.65 6.18
C LEU A 128 -9.79 -4.90 5.35
N ARG A 129 -9.59 -5.35 4.12
CA ARG A 129 -8.86 -4.61 3.10
C ARG A 129 -9.33 -4.97 1.70
N ILE A 130 -9.12 -4.06 0.75
CA ILE A 130 -9.21 -4.35 -0.68
C ILE A 130 -7.87 -3.99 -1.31
N LYS A 131 -7.30 -4.93 -2.07
CA LYS A 131 -6.20 -4.70 -3.00
C LYS A 131 -6.79 -4.64 -4.40
N GLY A 132 -6.51 -3.60 -5.15
CA GLY A 132 -7.09 -3.46 -6.47
C GLY A 132 -6.23 -2.64 -7.41
N TRP A 133 -6.73 -2.49 -8.62
CA TRP A 133 -6.19 -1.61 -9.63
C TRP A 133 -7.27 -0.63 -10.09
N LEU A 134 -6.89 0.61 -10.16
CA LEU A 134 -7.69 1.73 -10.64
C LEU A 134 -7.09 2.17 -11.97
N ASP A 135 -7.91 2.26 -13.00
CA ASP A 135 -7.54 2.71 -14.34
C ASP A 135 -8.03 4.14 -14.54
N ASP A 136 -7.11 5.08 -14.80
CA ASP A 136 -7.40 6.49 -15.03
C ASP A 136 -7.58 6.84 -16.53
N GLY A 137 -7.46 5.84 -17.40
CA GLY A 137 -7.52 5.98 -18.86
C GLY A 137 -6.15 6.18 -19.52
N GLU A 138 -5.09 6.41 -18.76
CA GLU A 138 -3.71 6.51 -19.24
C GLU A 138 -2.86 5.36 -18.69
N LYS A 139 -3.03 5.03 -17.42
CA LYS A 139 -2.31 3.95 -16.72
C LYS A 139 -3.15 3.34 -15.61
N THR A 140 -2.68 2.21 -15.10
CA THR A 140 -3.29 1.57 -13.95
C THR A 140 -2.49 1.86 -12.68
N HIS A 141 -3.20 2.19 -11.61
CA HIS A 141 -2.64 2.44 -10.28
C HIS A 141 -2.97 1.29 -9.35
N SER A 142 -1.96 0.72 -8.70
CA SER A 142 -2.19 -0.23 -7.61
C SER A 142 -2.71 0.51 -6.39
N ILE A 143 -3.85 0.11 -5.86
CA ILE A 143 -4.47 0.71 -4.66
C ILE A 143 -4.62 -0.32 -3.55
N LEU A 144 -4.49 0.15 -2.32
CA LEU A 144 -4.77 -0.62 -1.10
C LEU A 144 -5.75 0.18 -0.24
N LEU A 145 -7.00 -0.27 -0.19
CA LEU A 145 -8.03 0.30 0.67
C LEU A 145 -7.96 -0.38 2.04
N GLN A 146 -7.88 0.42 3.08
CA GLN A 146 -7.90 -0.03 4.47
C GLN A 146 -9.36 -0.14 4.97
N ARG A 147 -9.57 -0.67 6.17
CA ARG A 147 -10.89 -0.99 6.73
C ARG A 147 -11.90 0.14 6.57
N ASP A 148 -11.60 1.32 7.08
CA ASP A 148 -12.56 2.43 7.12
C ASP A 148 -13.04 2.83 5.73
N VAL A 149 -12.11 2.81 4.75
CA VAL A 149 -12.42 3.08 3.34
C VAL A 149 -13.24 1.94 2.73
N VAL A 150 -12.90 0.69 3.06
CA VAL A 150 -13.65 -0.49 2.58
C VAL A 150 -15.07 -0.46 3.10
N GLU A 151 -15.26 -0.22 4.39
CA GLU A 151 -16.58 -0.13 5.03
C GLU A 151 -17.42 1.01 4.43
N SER A 152 -16.82 2.18 4.25
CA SER A 152 -17.46 3.34 3.62
C SER A 152 -17.87 3.06 2.17
N LEU A 153 -16.99 2.45 1.38
CA LEU A 153 -17.21 2.22 -0.05
C LEU A 153 -18.17 1.07 -0.33
N THR A 154 -18.13 0.02 0.48
CA THR A 154 -18.91 -1.20 0.27
C THR A 154 -20.20 -1.22 1.08
N GLY A 155 -20.25 -0.49 2.20
CA GLY A 155 -21.33 -0.58 3.20
C GLY A 155 -21.28 -1.89 4.00
N ILE A 156 -20.18 -2.65 3.96
CA ILE A 156 -19.99 -3.89 4.70
C ILE A 156 -19.00 -3.64 5.82
N SER A 157 -19.47 -3.60 7.07
CA SER A 157 -18.61 -3.51 8.24
C SER A 157 -17.87 -4.83 8.51
N LEU A 158 -16.80 -4.79 9.32
CA LEU A 158 -16.09 -6.00 9.71
C LEU A 158 -17.02 -7.03 10.39
N ALA A 159 -17.92 -6.57 11.26
CA ALA A 159 -18.88 -7.45 11.92
C ALA A 159 -19.84 -8.11 10.92
N ALA A 160 -20.40 -7.34 9.98
CA ALA A 160 -21.25 -7.87 8.92
C ALA A 160 -20.49 -8.84 8.00
N ALA A 161 -19.23 -8.54 7.70
CA ALA A 161 -18.39 -9.44 6.91
C ALA A 161 -18.15 -10.80 7.63
N GLN A 162 -17.91 -10.78 8.93
CA GLN A 162 -17.77 -12.00 9.73
C GLN A 162 -19.08 -12.81 9.75
N GLU A 163 -20.22 -12.16 9.94
CA GLU A 163 -21.54 -12.79 9.88
C GLU A 163 -21.82 -13.43 8.50
N ILE A 164 -21.50 -12.74 7.41
CA ILE A 164 -21.59 -13.28 6.05
C ILE A 164 -20.74 -14.54 5.92
N ALA A 165 -19.48 -14.48 6.40
CA ALA A 165 -18.55 -15.62 6.31
C ALA A 165 -19.01 -16.82 7.15
N GLU A 166 -19.62 -16.60 8.32
CA GLU A 166 -20.12 -17.67 9.20
C GLU A 166 -21.38 -18.34 8.65
N ASN A 167 -22.26 -17.55 8.01
CA ASN A 167 -23.57 -18.02 7.53
C ASN A 167 -23.55 -18.51 6.08
N ASN A 168 -22.42 -18.46 5.38
CA ASN A 168 -22.31 -18.87 3.98
C ASN A 168 -21.34 -20.05 3.81
N PRO A 169 -21.67 -21.08 3.02
CA PRO A 169 -20.78 -22.21 2.74
C PRO A 169 -19.43 -21.82 2.12
N LEU A 170 -19.38 -20.70 1.40
CA LEU A 170 -18.13 -20.17 0.82
C LEU A 170 -17.26 -19.42 1.85
N GLY A 171 -17.77 -19.16 3.05
CA GLY A 171 -17.02 -18.52 4.11
C GLY A 171 -16.50 -17.14 3.70
N MET A 172 -15.19 -16.91 3.91
CA MET A 172 -14.53 -15.64 3.57
C MET A 172 -14.53 -15.34 2.07
N ASP A 173 -14.65 -16.37 1.21
CA ASP A 173 -14.69 -16.16 -0.23
C ASP A 173 -15.98 -15.47 -0.65
N GLU A 174 -17.10 -15.72 0.04
CA GLU A 174 -18.35 -14.98 -0.17
C GLU A 174 -18.19 -13.49 0.12
N VAL A 175 -17.53 -13.15 1.21
CA VAL A 175 -17.24 -11.75 1.55
C VAL A 175 -16.41 -11.07 0.46
N PHE A 176 -15.40 -11.77 -0.04
CA PHE A 176 -14.60 -11.29 -1.17
C PHE A 176 -15.46 -11.01 -2.41
N LEU A 177 -16.34 -11.95 -2.78
CA LEU A 177 -17.22 -11.81 -3.94
C LEU A 177 -18.16 -10.62 -3.79
N GLN A 178 -18.83 -10.50 -2.65
CA GLN A 178 -19.76 -9.39 -2.39
C GLN A 178 -19.03 -8.02 -2.39
N MET A 179 -17.85 -7.92 -1.79
CA MET A 179 -17.06 -6.70 -1.81
C MET A 179 -16.60 -6.34 -3.21
N ARG A 180 -16.10 -7.34 -3.97
CA ARG A 180 -15.69 -7.15 -5.36
C ARG A 180 -16.84 -6.61 -6.21
N ASP A 181 -18.01 -7.23 -6.13
CA ASP A 181 -19.17 -6.86 -6.94
C ASP A 181 -19.69 -5.46 -6.60
N LYS A 182 -19.45 -5.00 -5.37
CA LYS A 182 -19.81 -3.63 -4.96
C LYS A 182 -18.84 -2.56 -5.46
N VAL A 183 -17.57 -2.90 -5.71
CA VAL A 183 -16.55 -1.89 -6.05
C VAL A 183 -16.08 -1.96 -7.50
N LEU A 184 -16.15 -3.13 -8.14
CA LEU A 184 -15.69 -3.33 -9.51
C LEU A 184 -16.50 -2.46 -10.49
N GLY A 185 -15.79 -1.74 -11.36
CA GLY A 185 -16.39 -0.80 -12.31
C GLY A 185 -16.79 0.55 -11.73
N ARG A 186 -16.68 0.77 -10.42
CA ARG A 186 -16.94 2.10 -9.85
C ARG A 186 -15.85 3.08 -10.22
N TYR A 187 -16.26 4.27 -10.60
CA TYR A 187 -15.37 5.41 -10.84
C TYR A 187 -15.25 6.21 -9.56
N ILE A 188 -14.05 6.28 -9.02
CA ILE A 188 -13.78 6.89 -7.71
C ILE A 188 -12.53 7.76 -7.75
N THR A 189 -12.44 8.72 -6.85
CA THR A 189 -11.19 9.41 -6.51
C THR A 189 -10.68 8.87 -5.19
N CYS A 190 -9.45 8.36 -5.20
CA CYS A 190 -8.75 7.86 -4.03
C CYS A 190 -7.69 8.86 -3.61
N HIS A 191 -7.69 9.23 -2.34
CA HIS A 191 -6.65 10.02 -1.69
C HIS A 191 -5.88 9.14 -0.72
N GLY A 192 -4.57 9.29 -0.70
CA GLY A 192 -3.74 8.47 0.17
C GLY A 192 -2.27 8.81 0.04
N ARG A 193 -1.43 7.86 0.42
CA ARG A 193 0.02 7.98 0.30
C ARG A 193 0.54 6.95 -0.69
N GLU A 194 1.36 7.39 -1.62
CA GLU A 194 2.04 6.47 -2.54
C GLU A 194 3.28 5.86 -1.87
N ILE A 195 3.34 4.54 -1.85
CA ILE A 195 4.46 3.75 -1.33
C ILE A 195 4.75 2.64 -2.33
N GLU A 196 5.95 2.57 -2.88
CA GLU A 196 6.38 1.51 -3.82
C GLU A 196 5.38 1.32 -4.99
N ASN A 197 4.99 2.37 -5.67
CA ASN A 197 4.02 2.35 -6.78
C ASN A 197 2.62 1.83 -6.37
N ARG A 198 2.28 1.93 -5.10
CA ARG A 198 0.95 1.61 -4.57
C ARG A 198 0.42 2.76 -3.75
N VAL A 199 -0.80 3.16 -4.01
CA VAL A 199 -1.50 4.15 -3.20
C VAL A 199 -2.16 3.44 -2.01
N ILE A 200 -1.67 3.73 -0.81
CA ILE A 200 -2.32 3.34 0.45
C ILE A 200 -3.41 4.37 0.70
N VAL A 201 -4.63 3.97 0.45
CA VAL A 201 -5.78 4.87 0.41
C VAL A 201 -6.32 5.07 1.81
N ASN A 202 -6.48 6.34 2.19
CA ASN A 202 -7.10 6.76 3.45
C ASN A 202 -8.49 7.38 3.27
N LYS A 203 -8.83 7.79 2.04
CA LYS A 203 -10.15 8.35 1.69
C LYS A 203 -10.50 8.01 0.25
N CYS A 204 -11.76 7.63 0.00
CA CYS A 204 -12.33 7.50 -1.34
C CYS A 204 -13.61 8.29 -1.45
N GLU A 205 -13.80 8.89 -2.62
CA GLU A 205 -15.03 9.61 -2.96
C GLU A 205 -15.55 9.12 -4.32
N PRO A 206 -16.85 8.86 -4.45
CA PRO A 206 -17.44 8.61 -5.76
C PRO A 206 -17.23 9.85 -6.65
N VAL A 207 -16.84 9.62 -7.90
CA VAL A 207 -16.82 10.71 -8.87
C VAL A 207 -18.25 11.02 -9.25
N THR A 208 -18.71 12.21 -8.91
CA THR A 208 -20.03 12.71 -9.34
C THR A 208 -19.95 13.31 -10.73
N PHE A 209 -21.01 13.16 -11.50
CA PHE A 209 -21.11 13.79 -12.81
C PHE A 209 -21.10 15.34 -12.66
N GLU A 210 -20.09 15.95 -13.26
CA GLU A 210 -19.96 17.41 -13.35
C GLU A 210 -20.15 17.82 -14.82
N SER A 211 -21.22 18.55 -15.09
CA SER A 211 -21.60 18.96 -16.46
C SER A 211 -20.50 19.75 -17.17
N GLU A 212 -19.76 20.59 -16.45
CA GLU A 212 -18.67 21.39 -17.00
C GLU A 212 -17.49 20.53 -17.43
N LYS A 213 -17.08 19.58 -16.57
CA LYS A 213 -16.01 18.62 -16.91
C LYS A 213 -16.41 17.73 -18.06
N HIS A 214 -17.66 17.27 -18.11
CA HIS A 214 -18.19 16.47 -19.21
C HIS A 214 -18.14 17.25 -20.53
N THR A 215 -18.59 18.50 -20.55
CA THR A 215 -18.53 19.36 -21.72
C THR A 215 -17.09 19.60 -22.18
N ALA A 216 -16.16 19.81 -21.25
CA ALA A 216 -14.74 19.95 -21.56
C ALA A 216 -14.14 18.68 -22.19
N LEU A 217 -14.50 17.50 -21.69
CA LEU A 217 -14.07 16.22 -22.25
C LEU A 217 -14.65 15.98 -23.65
N LEU A 218 -15.94 16.29 -23.86
CA LEU A 218 -16.57 16.22 -25.19
C LEU A 218 -15.89 17.16 -26.20
N ASN A 219 -15.57 18.38 -25.79
CA ASN A 219 -14.88 19.34 -26.66
C ASN A 219 -13.46 18.84 -27.01
N ARG A 220 -12.75 18.22 -26.07
CA ARG A 220 -11.44 17.60 -26.35
C ARG A 220 -11.56 16.40 -27.30
N ALA A 221 -12.54 15.54 -27.10
CA ALA A 221 -12.78 14.37 -27.97
C ALA A 221 -13.26 14.78 -29.37
N GLY A 222 -14.09 15.82 -29.49
CA GLY A 222 -14.59 16.33 -30.75
C GLY A 222 -13.61 17.24 -31.51
N GLY A 223 -12.61 17.79 -30.86
CA GLY A 223 -11.55 18.62 -31.45
C GLY A 223 -10.36 17.84 -32.02
N ALA A 224 -10.41 16.51 -31.99
CA ALA A 224 -9.38 15.63 -32.53
C ALA A 224 -9.70 15.14 -33.97
N SER A 225 -10.47 15.91 -34.74
CA SER A 225 -10.78 15.65 -36.15
C SER A 225 -10.02 16.57 -37.09
#